data_5ecc0bae357aceff100c1bd0ddab92ce
#
_entry.id   5ecc0bae357aceff100c1bd0ddab92ce
#
_cell.length_a   1.000
_cell.length_b   1.000
_cell.length_c   1.000
_cell.angle_alpha   90.00
_cell.angle_beta   90.00
_cell.angle_gamma   90.00
#
_symmetry.space_group_name_H-M   'P 1'
#
loop_
_entity.id
_entity.type
_entity.pdbx_description
1 polymer ?
#
loop_
_entity_poly.entity_id
_entity_poly.type
_entity_poly.pdbx_seq_one_letter_code
_entity_poly.pdbx_strand_id
1 'polypeptide(L)'
;TWGVDFALLGPGDALLDNPRNYRDPRTDGLLEEAVSRVPREASFAQTGIQFMKFNTLYQLLAMRSSPLLDQAHTLLLMGDLFNFFFTGAKVCEFSNATTTQFYNPRTSDWARTLLDRVDLPHHFLPEIVEPATHIGHLTDSISQELGIQPVPFIAPATHATGSAVAAVPTEDADYAYISSGTW
;
A
#
# COMPACT_ATOMS: atom_id res chain seq x y z
N THR A 1 6.90 -4.60 -6.75
CA THR A 1 6.25 -3.48 -7.46
C THR A 1 6.75 -2.14 -6.94
N TRP A 2 6.25 -1.03 -7.49
CA TRP A 2 6.41 0.30 -6.90
C TRP A 2 5.39 0.53 -5.78
N GLY A 3 5.65 1.50 -4.92
CA GLY A 3 4.76 1.90 -3.84
C GLY A 3 3.66 2.88 -4.27
N VAL A 4 2.90 3.34 -3.32
CA VAL A 4 1.92 4.43 -3.31
C VAL A 4 0.64 4.23 -4.13
N ASP A 5 0.69 3.59 -5.29
CA ASP A 5 -0.49 3.36 -6.13
C ASP A 5 -1.34 2.21 -5.60
N PHE A 6 -2.65 2.33 -5.77
CA PHE A 6 -3.62 1.40 -5.20
C PHE A 6 -4.83 1.19 -6.11
N ALA A 7 -5.55 0.14 -5.82
CA ALA A 7 -6.87 -0.17 -6.31
C ALA A 7 -7.88 -0.23 -5.17
N LEU A 8 -9.16 -0.03 -5.49
CA LEU A 8 -10.28 -0.24 -4.58
C LEU A 8 -11.13 -1.40 -5.09
N LEU A 9 -11.39 -2.36 -4.20
CA LEU A 9 -12.35 -3.43 -4.42
C LEU A 9 -13.66 -3.07 -3.74
N GLY A 10 -14.77 -3.32 -4.42
CA GLY A 10 -16.12 -3.11 -3.92
C GLY A 10 -16.89 -4.41 -3.70
N PRO A 11 -18.23 -4.36 -3.80
CA PRO A 11 -19.09 -5.54 -3.63
C PRO A 11 -18.68 -6.70 -4.54
N GLY A 12 -18.61 -7.90 -3.98
CA GLY A 12 -18.21 -9.11 -4.71
C GLY A 12 -16.74 -9.10 -5.15
N ASP A 13 -15.91 -8.30 -4.48
CA ASP A 13 -14.48 -8.14 -4.77
C ASP A 13 -14.21 -7.58 -6.20
N ALA A 14 -15.19 -6.90 -6.77
CA ALA A 14 -15.05 -6.26 -8.07
C ALA A 14 -14.11 -5.04 -7.98
N LEU A 15 -13.23 -4.90 -8.96
CA LEU A 15 -12.41 -3.69 -9.11
C LEU A 15 -13.33 -2.50 -9.44
N LEU A 16 -13.33 -1.46 -8.60
CA LEU A 16 -14.22 -0.30 -8.75
C LEU A 16 -13.78 0.65 -9.86
N ASP A 17 -12.47 0.78 -10.07
CA ASP A 17 -11.85 1.58 -11.15
C ASP A 17 -10.42 1.08 -11.38
N ASN A 18 -9.85 1.41 -12.53
CA ASN A 18 -8.45 1.13 -12.78
C ASN A 18 -7.54 1.93 -11.84
N PRO A 19 -6.46 1.34 -11.29
CA PRO A 19 -5.44 2.08 -10.56
C PRO A 19 -4.93 3.27 -11.37
N ARG A 20 -4.74 4.40 -10.71
CA ARG A 20 -4.17 5.60 -11.32
C ARG A 20 -2.70 5.72 -10.97
N ASN A 21 -1.89 6.10 -11.94
CA ASN A 21 -0.47 6.27 -11.72
C ASN A 21 -0.19 7.49 -10.82
N TYR A 22 0.77 7.39 -9.92
CA TYR A 22 1.17 8.45 -8.98
C TYR A 22 1.68 9.75 -9.66
N ARG A 23 1.97 9.70 -10.96
CA ARG A 23 2.35 10.90 -11.74
C ARG A 23 1.16 11.70 -12.25
N ASP A 24 -0.06 11.22 -11.99
CA ASP A 24 -1.29 11.97 -12.28
C ASP A 24 -1.29 13.28 -11.48
N PRO A 25 -1.57 14.44 -12.11
CA PRO A 25 -1.52 15.74 -11.44
C PRO A 25 -2.66 15.97 -10.42
N ARG A 26 -3.59 15.01 -10.25
CA ARG A 26 -4.72 15.13 -9.31
C ARG A 26 -4.32 15.43 -7.86
N THR A 27 -3.07 15.15 -7.49
CA THR A 27 -2.55 15.38 -6.14
C THR A 27 -1.89 16.77 -5.96
N ASP A 28 -1.84 17.58 -7.00
CA ASP A 28 -1.24 18.93 -6.92
C ASP A 28 -1.99 19.81 -5.91
N GLY A 29 -1.27 20.40 -4.95
CA GLY A 29 -1.81 21.23 -3.88
C GLY A 29 -2.39 20.46 -2.67
N LEU A 30 -2.59 19.15 -2.76
CA LEU A 30 -3.22 18.39 -1.68
C LEU A 30 -2.28 18.11 -0.50
N LEU A 31 -0.98 18.14 -0.70
CA LEU A 31 -0.02 18.07 0.40
C LEU A 31 -0.15 19.29 1.31
N GLU A 32 -0.21 20.50 0.75
CA GLU A 32 -0.39 21.75 1.48
C GLU A 32 -1.75 21.78 2.20
N GLU A 33 -2.80 21.30 1.55
CA GLU A 33 -4.11 21.15 2.16
C GLU A 33 -4.07 20.21 3.37
N ALA A 34 -3.48 19.02 3.23
CA ALA A 34 -3.35 18.08 4.34
C ALA A 34 -2.55 18.67 5.51
N VAL A 35 -1.45 19.39 5.23
CA VAL A 35 -0.62 20.05 6.24
C VAL A 35 -1.38 21.15 6.96
N SER A 36 -2.30 21.85 6.30
CA SER A 36 -3.16 22.83 6.96
C SER A 36 -4.09 22.22 8.01
N ARG A 37 -4.44 20.95 7.88
CA ARG A 37 -5.29 20.18 8.82
C ARG A 37 -4.47 19.45 9.87
N VAL A 38 -3.35 18.84 9.45
CA VAL A 38 -2.42 18.11 10.31
C VAL A 38 -1.00 18.63 10.09
N PRO A 39 -0.42 19.34 11.05
CA PRO A 39 0.96 19.85 10.93
C PRO A 39 1.95 18.73 10.59
N ARG A 40 3.00 19.08 9.83
CA ARG A 40 4.03 18.13 9.37
C ARG A 40 4.63 17.33 10.52
N GLU A 41 4.93 17.99 11.64
CA GLU A 41 5.53 17.38 12.82
C GLU A 41 4.61 16.29 13.40
N ALA A 42 3.30 16.55 13.46
CA ALA A 42 2.31 15.62 13.99
C ALA A 42 2.10 14.41 13.06
N SER A 43 2.13 14.64 11.74
CA SER A 43 2.05 13.56 10.75
C SER A 43 3.34 12.73 10.74
N PHE A 44 4.51 13.39 10.74
CA PHE A 44 5.80 12.71 10.77
C PHE A 44 5.99 11.89 12.05
N ALA A 45 5.56 12.41 13.20
CA ALA A 45 5.63 11.69 14.47
C ALA A 45 4.86 10.36 14.48
N GLN A 46 3.84 10.23 13.62
CA GLN A 46 3.08 8.99 13.46
C GLN A 46 3.67 8.07 12.40
N THR A 47 4.16 8.61 11.29
CA THR A 47 4.48 7.80 10.10
C THR A 47 5.98 7.67 9.81
N GLY A 48 6.78 8.64 10.24
CA GLY A 48 8.24 8.65 10.06
C GLY A 48 8.72 8.79 8.61
N ILE A 49 7.83 9.03 7.64
CA ILE A 49 8.23 9.06 6.23
C ILE A 49 8.26 10.47 5.63
N GLN A 50 8.98 10.60 4.52
CA GLN A 50 9.10 11.82 3.74
C GLN A 50 7.75 12.21 3.11
N PHE A 51 7.49 13.52 3.05
CA PHE A 51 6.29 14.09 2.43
C PHE A 51 6.49 14.24 0.93
N MET A 52 5.83 13.37 0.18
CA MET A 52 5.84 13.40 -1.27
C MET A 52 4.40 13.50 -1.77
N LYS A 53 4.09 14.48 -2.62
CA LYS A 53 2.72 14.77 -3.09
C LYS A 53 1.98 13.57 -3.70
N PHE A 54 2.70 12.54 -4.08
CA PHE A 54 2.16 11.32 -4.66
C PHE A 54 1.90 10.18 -3.66
N ASN A 55 2.24 10.34 -2.35
CA ASN A 55 1.93 9.30 -1.37
C ASN A 55 0.42 9.01 -1.37
N THR A 56 0.07 7.78 -1.02
CA THR A 56 -1.31 7.28 -1.09
C THR A 56 -2.31 8.18 -0.36
N LEU A 57 -1.90 8.80 0.75
CA LEU A 57 -2.71 9.76 1.50
C LEU A 57 -3.27 10.86 0.59
N TYR A 58 -2.41 11.48 -0.23
CA TYR A 58 -2.83 12.59 -1.11
C TYR A 58 -3.64 12.09 -2.30
N GLN A 59 -3.37 10.88 -2.77
CA GLN A 59 -4.18 10.25 -3.81
C GLN A 59 -5.60 9.95 -3.31
N LEU A 60 -5.77 9.51 -2.05
CA LEU A 60 -7.08 9.35 -1.42
C LEU A 60 -7.78 10.70 -1.22
N LEU A 61 -7.05 11.74 -0.80
CA LEU A 61 -7.60 13.10 -0.70
C LEU A 61 -8.15 13.61 -2.03
N ALA A 62 -7.48 13.29 -3.14
CA ALA A 62 -7.98 13.62 -4.48
C ALA A 62 -9.30 12.92 -4.82
N MET A 63 -9.64 11.85 -4.10
CA MET A 63 -10.85 11.06 -4.31
C MET A 63 -11.91 11.28 -3.22
N ARG A 64 -11.69 12.13 -2.22
CA ARG A 64 -12.55 12.24 -1.03
C ARG A 64 -14.03 12.52 -1.33
N SER A 65 -14.32 13.16 -2.45
CA SER A 65 -15.70 13.41 -2.90
C SER A 65 -16.21 12.37 -3.91
N SER A 66 -15.43 11.32 -4.15
CA SER A 66 -15.81 10.25 -5.07
C SER A 66 -16.71 9.23 -4.37
N PRO A 67 -17.83 8.84 -4.97
CA PRO A 67 -18.66 7.76 -4.41
C PRO A 67 -17.94 6.40 -4.37
N LEU A 68 -16.80 6.27 -5.04
CA LEU A 68 -16.01 5.04 -5.01
C LEU A 68 -15.44 4.75 -3.62
N LEU A 69 -15.11 5.78 -2.82
CA LEU A 69 -14.63 5.57 -1.44
C LEU A 69 -15.72 4.99 -0.55
N ASP A 70 -16.97 5.42 -0.73
CA ASP A 70 -18.11 4.89 0.04
C ASP A 70 -18.43 3.43 -0.34
N GLN A 71 -18.17 3.06 -1.59
CA GLN A 71 -18.39 1.71 -2.12
C GLN A 71 -17.21 0.77 -1.88
N ALA A 72 -16.07 1.30 -1.47
CA ALA A 72 -14.87 0.51 -1.27
C ALA A 72 -14.99 -0.41 -0.05
N HIS A 73 -14.72 -1.70 -0.26
CA HIS A 73 -14.61 -2.69 0.80
C HIS A 73 -13.16 -3.00 1.17
N THR A 74 -12.23 -2.85 0.20
CA THR A 74 -10.81 -3.12 0.43
C THR A 74 -9.96 -2.22 -0.46
N LEU A 75 -8.91 -1.64 0.12
CA LEU A 75 -7.82 -0.97 -0.61
C LEU A 75 -6.66 -1.94 -0.72
N LEU A 76 -6.14 -2.15 -1.93
CA LEU A 76 -4.96 -2.95 -2.18
C LEU A 76 -3.90 -2.13 -2.91
N LEU A 77 -2.69 -2.08 -2.38
CA LEU A 77 -1.56 -1.51 -3.10
C LEU A 77 -1.18 -2.41 -4.27
N MET A 78 -0.40 -1.92 -5.23
CA MET A 78 -0.21 -2.64 -6.50
C MET A 78 0.33 -4.07 -6.32
N GLY A 79 1.27 -4.31 -5.42
CA GLY A 79 1.77 -5.65 -5.12
C GLY A 79 0.69 -6.56 -4.57
N ASP A 80 -0.11 -6.01 -3.66
CA ASP A 80 -1.19 -6.73 -2.97
C ASP A 80 -2.37 -7.01 -3.91
N LEU A 81 -2.64 -6.10 -4.85
CA LEU A 81 -3.65 -6.34 -5.90
C LEU A 81 -3.28 -7.54 -6.77
N PHE A 82 -2.01 -7.69 -7.16
CA PHE A 82 -1.58 -8.88 -7.90
C PHE A 82 -1.61 -10.14 -7.03
N ASN A 83 -1.21 -10.04 -5.77
CA ASN A 83 -1.37 -11.13 -4.82
C ASN A 83 -2.83 -11.57 -4.70
N PHE A 84 -3.76 -10.61 -4.61
CA PHE A 84 -5.19 -10.89 -4.60
C PHE A 84 -5.65 -11.60 -5.88
N PHE A 85 -5.25 -11.16 -7.06
CA PHE A 85 -5.62 -11.81 -8.32
C PHE A 85 -5.14 -13.26 -8.39
N PHE A 86 -4.00 -13.57 -7.79
CA PHE A 86 -3.47 -14.93 -7.77
C PHE A 86 -4.05 -15.82 -6.67
N THR A 87 -4.44 -15.26 -5.53
CA THR A 87 -4.75 -16.05 -4.33
C THR A 87 -6.12 -15.76 -3.72
N GLY A 88 -6.74 -14.63 -4.05
CA GLY A 88 -7.91 -14.12 -3.35
C GLY A 88 -7.61 -13.43 -2.00
N ALA A 89 -6.35 -13.39 -1.56
CA ALA A 89 -5.97 -12.77 -0.28
C ALA A 89 -6.08 -11.25 -0.33
N LYS A 90 -6.75 -10.66 0.66
CA LYS A 90 -6.96 -9.21 0.81
C LYS A 90 -6.16 -8.69 2.00
N VAL A 91 -4.86 -8.60 1.83
CA VAL A 91 -3.90 -8.13 2.83
C VAL A 91 -3.03 -7.03 2.21
N CYS A 92 -2.38 -6.22 3.06
CA CYS A 92 -1.37 -5.26 2.64
C CYS A 92 -0.01 -5.67 3.21
N GLU A 93 0.98 -5.83 2.35
CA GLU A 93 2.32 -6.17 2.82
C GLU A 93 3.04 -4.92 3.37
N PHE A 94 3.71 -5.09 4.50
CA PHE A 94 4.35 -4.07 5.31
C PHE A 94 5.20 -3.07 4.51
N SER A 95 6.10 -3.55 3.63
CA SER A 95 7.01 -2.66 2.90
C SER A 95 6.28 -1.69 1.98
N ASN A 96 5.15 -2.10 1.41
CA ASN A 96 4.27 -1.23 0.65
C ASN A 96 3.40 -0.34 1.54
N ALA A 97 2.88 -0.85 2.67
CA ALA A 97 2.13 -0.05 3.63
C ALA A 97 2.90 1.18 4.09
N THR A 98 4.22 1.06 4.31
CA THR A 98 5.09 2.18 4.72
C THR A 98 5.12 3.33 3.72
N THR A 99 4.80 3.11 2.44
CA THR A 99 4.82 4.17 1.41
C THR A 99 3.60 5.07 1.43
N THR A 100 2.56 4.70 2.19
CA THR A 100 1.23 5.31 2.10
C THR A 100 1.11 6.69 2.75
N GLN A 101 1.98 7.08 3.67
CA GLN A 101 1.88 8.23 4.57
C GLN A 101 0.83 8.07 5.68
N PHE A 102 0.27 6.88 5.88
CA PHE A 102 -0.65 6.58 6.98
C PHE A 102 -0.44 5.19 7.61
N TYR A 103 0.77 4.64 7.47
CA TYR A 103 1.24 3.53 8.31
C TYR A 103 1.97 4.08 9.54
N ASN A 104 1.69 3.54 10.71
CA ASN A 104 2.36 3.92 11.96
C ASN A 104 3.28 2.79 12.44
N PRO A 105 4.62 2.94 12.32
CA PRO A 105 5.57 1.90 12.69
C PRO A 105 5.67 1.65 14.21
N ARG A 106 5.13 2.55 15.04
CA ARG A 106 5.14 2.38 16.50
C ARG A 106 4.03 1.45 16.98
N THR A 107 2.92 1.41 16.24
CA THR A 107 1.77 0.55 16.54
C THR A 107 1.67 -0.65 15.60
N SER A 108 2.52 -0.69 14.56
CA SER A 108 2.48 -1.67 13.47
C SER A 108 1.09 -1.76 12.83
N ASP A 109 0.40 -0.63 12.71
CA ASP A 109 -0.96 -0.54 12.15
C ASP A 109 -1.17 0.79 11.41
N TRP A 110 -2.31 0.90 10.78
CA TRP A 110 -2.74 2.12 10.09
C TRP A 110 -2.93 3.28 11.07
N ALA A 111 -2.44 4.46 10.73
CA ALA A 111 -2.61 5.70 11.48
C ALA A 111 -4.03 6.28 11.28
N ARG A 112 -5.07 5.56 11.75
CA ARG A 112 -6.48 5.92 11.55
C ARG A 112 -6.80 7.32 12.04
N THR A 113 -6.22 7.72 13.18
CA THR A 113 -6.37 9.09 13.71
C THR A 113 -5.86 10.18 12.79
N LEU A 114 -4.85 9.88 11.96
CA LEU A 114 -4.38 10.80 10.92
C LEU A 114 -5.42 10.92 9.80
N LEU A 115 -6.00 9.79 9.37
CA LEU A 115 -7.03 9.76 8.34
C LEU A 115 -8.30 10.50 8.79
N ASP A 116 -8.74 10.29 10.04
CA ASP A 116 -9.87 11.02 10.64
C ASP A 116 -9.68 12.55 10.59
N ARG A 117 -8.46 13.03 10.89
CA ARG A 117 -8.15 14.47 10.90
C ARG A 117 -8.13 15.10 9.52
N VAL A 118 -8.01 14.32 8.47
CA VAL A 118 -8.08 14.79 7.08
C VAL A 118 -9.40 14.40 6.39
N ASP A 119 -10.39 13.94 7.16
CA ASP A 119 -11.73 13.54 6.71
C ASP A 119 -11.70 12.45 5.63
N LEU A 120 -10.84 11.43 5.82
CA LEU A 120 -10.79 10.25 4.96
C LEU A 120 -11.36 9.02 5.65
N PRO A 121 -12.25 8.27 4.98
CA PRO A 121 -12.71 6.98 5.48
C PRO A 121 -11.56 5.97 5.49
N HIS A 122 -11.61 5.02 6.43
CA HIS A 122 -10.56 4.01 6.58
C HIS A 122 -11.11 2.61 6.85
N HIS A 123 -12.42 2.40 6.63
CA HIS A 123 -13.08 1.12 6.82
C HIS A 123 -12.61 0.05 5.81
N PHE A 124 -12.05 0.46 4.68
CA PHE A 124 -11.57 -0.40 3.61
C PHE A 124 -10.08 -0.79 3.76
N LEU A 125 -9.41 -0.36 4.81
CA LEU A 125 -8.00 -0.70 5.01
C LEU A 125 -7.86 -2.16 5.45
N PRO A 126 -7.07 -2.99 4.72
CA PRO A 126 -6.89 -4.39 5.04
C PRO A 126 -5.94 -4.60 6.23
N GLU A 127 -5.85 -5.85 6.67
CA GLU A 127 -4.81 -6.29 7.58
C GLU A 127 -3.42 -6.11 6.97
N ILE A 128 -2.45 -5.71 7.79
CA ILE A 128 -1.04 -5.58 7.39
C ILE A 128 -0.31 -6.87 7.75
N VAL A 129 0.43 -7.41 6.78
CA VAL A 129 1.21 -8.64 6.96
C VAL A 129 2.70 -8.36 6.75
N GLU A 130 3.55 -9.10 7.47
CA GLU A 130 4.99 -9.01 7.32
C GLU A 130 5.48 -9.70 6.03
N PRO A 131 6.64 -9.29 5.48
CA PRO A 131 7.32 -10.06 4.43
C PRO A 131 7.51 -11.52 4.84
N ALA A 132 7.52 -12.42 3.86
CA ALA A 132 7.56 -13.87 4.03
C ALA A 132 6.29 -14.52 4.63
N THR A 133 5.20 -13.77 4.81
CA THR A 133 3.92 -14.35 5.21
C THR A 133 3.34 -15.24 4.11
N HIS A 134 2.88 -16.43 4.49
CA HIS A 134 2.09 -17.30 3.62
C HIS A 134 0.67 -16.75 3.53
N ILE A 135 0.27 -16.27 2.36
CA ILE A 135 -1.02 -15.59 2.13
C ILE A 135 -2.05 -16.45 1.39
N GLY A 136 -1.77 -17.73 1.23
CA GLY A 136 -2.68 -18.68 0.58
C GLY A 136 -2.00 -19.50 -0.49
N HIS A 137 -2.79 -20.00 -1.41
CA HIS A 137 -2.33 -20.77 -2.56
C HIS A 137 -2.84 -20.12 -3.85
N LEU A 138 -2.19 -20.42 -4.95
CA LEU A 138 -2.69 -20.09 -6.28
C LEU A 138 -4.14 -20.60 -6.40
N THR A 139 -5.05 -19.77 -6.92
CA THR A 139 -6.46 -20.15 -7.04
C THR A 139 -6.63 -21.39 -7.92
N ASP A 140 -7.67 -22.18 -7.63
CA ASP A 140 -7.99 -23.37 -8.42
C ASP A 140 -8.21 -23.05 -9.90
N SER A 141 -8.83 -21.91 -10.20
CA SER A 141 -9.06 -21.44 -11.58
C SER A 141 -7.76 -21.29 -12.35
N ILE A 142 -6.78 -20.58 -11.76
CA ILE A 142 -5.48 -20.35 -12.41
C ILE A 142 -4.69 -21.67 -12.48
N SER A 143 -4.72 -22.46 -11.41
CA SER A 143 -4.03 -23.75 -11.38
C SER A 143 -4.54 -24.71 -12.46
N GLN A 144 -5.85 -24.75 -12.69
CA GLN A 144 -6.47 -25.55 -13.74
C GLN A 144 -6.11 -25.04 -15.13
N GLU A 145 -6.15 -23.72 -15.36
CA GLU A 145 -5.76 -23.12 -16.63
C GLU A 145 -4.32 -23.40 -17.00
N LEU A 146 -3.43 -23.39 -16.01
CA LEU A 146 -1.99 -23.69 -16.21
C LEU A 146 -1.66 -25.18 -16.18
N GLY A 147 -2.58 -26.05 -15.78
CA GLY A 147 -2.36 -27.49 -15.63
C GLY A 147 -1.36 -27.85 -14.53
N ILE A 148 -1.32 -27.06 -13.45
CA ILE A 148 -0.43 -27.28 -12.29
C ILE A 148 -1.23 -27.49 -11.01
N GLN A 149 -0.59 -28.05 -9.98
CA GLN A 149 -1.17 -28.07 -8.65
C GLN A 149 -1.15 -26.66 -8.02
N PRO A 150 -2.11 -26.32 -7.14
CA PRO A 150 -2.06 -25.09 -6.38
C PRO A 150 -0.75 -24.99 -5.58
N VAL A 151 0.08 -23.99 -5.90
CA VAL A 151 1.34 -23.73 -5.19
C VAL A 151 1.13 -22.74 -4.05
N PRO A 152 1.89 -22.85 -2.94
CA PRO A 152 1.82 -21.86 -1.85
C PRO A 152 2.31 -20.51 -2.34
N PHE A 153 1.64 -19.46 -1.85
CA PHE A 153 1.94 -18.07 -2.21
C PHE A 153 2.49 -17.33 -0.99
N ILE A 154 3.70 -16.85 -1.11
CA ILE A 154 4.41 -16.13 -0.04
C ILE A 154 4.51 -14.66 -0.45
N ALA A 155 4.05 -13.75 0.42
CA ALA A 155 4.23 -12.33 0.19
C ALA A 155 5.73 -11.96 0.38
N PRO A 156 6.45 -11.51 -0.67
CA PRO A 156 7.79 -10.95 -0.49
C PRO A 156 7.68 -9.54 0.11
N ALA A 157 8.80 -8.84 0.31
CA ALA A 157 8.76 -7.38 0.40
C ALA A 157 8.27 -6.83 -0.94
N THR A 158 6.97 -6.51 -1.03
CA THR A 158 6.30 -6.18 -2.30
C THR A 158 6.74 -4.83 -2.88
N HIS A 159 7.23 -3.92 -2.03
CA HIS A 159 7.89 -2.70 -2.49
C HIS A 159 9.29 -3.02 -3.03
N ALA A 160 9.59 -2.60 -4.24
CA ALA A 160 10.84 -2.92 -4.92
C ALA A 160 12.10 -2.53 -4.11
N THR A 161 12.06 -1.41 -3.41
CA THR A 161 13.17 -0.97 -2.53
C THR A 161 13.33 -1.91 -1.34
N GLY A 162 12.24 -2.39 -0.73
CA GLY A 162 12.30 -3.36 0.36
C GLY A 162 12.97 -4.67 -0.08
N SER A 163 12.59 -5.18 -1.26
CA SER A 163 13.24 -6.35 -1.86
C SER A 163 14.72 -6.11 -2.18
N ALA A 164 15.07 -4.92 -2.66
CA ALA A 164 16.46 -4.57 -2.95
C ALA A 164 17.32 -4.54 -1.67
N VAL A 165 16.78 -3.99 -0.56
CA VAL A 165 17.45 -4.00 0.74
C VAL A 165 17.66 -5.43 1.25
N ALA A 166 16.62 -6.27 1.15
CA ALA A 166 16.70 -7.68 1.56
C ALA A 166 17.74 -8.48 0.73
N ALA A 167 18.05 -8.03 -0.48
CA ALA A 167 19.04 -8.68 -1.35
C ALA A 167 20.48 -8.21 -1.12
N VAL A 168 20.75 -7.27 -0.21
CA VAL A 168 22.12 -6.79 0.09
C VAL A 168 22.94 -7.94 0.68
N PRO A 169 24.06 -8.35 0.05
CA PRO A 169 24.82 -9.52 0.48
C PRO A 169 25.77 -9.17 1.64
N THR A 170 25.21 -8.89 2.81
CA THR A 170 25.98 -8.58 4.03
C THR A 170 25.43 -9.37 5.22
N GLU A 171 26.34 -9.80 6.10
CA GLU A 171 26.03 -10.36 7.41
C GLU A 171 26.35 -9.36 8.54
N ASP A 172 26.91 -8.20 8.19
CA ASP A 172 27.26 -7.14 9.14
C ASP A 172 25.99 -6.39 9.59
N ALA A 173 25.84 -6.19 10.88
CA ALA A 173 24.73 -5.42 11.44
C ALA A 173 24.92 -3.90 11.23
N ASP A 174 26.17 -3.46 11.12
CA ASP A 174 26.54 -2.05 10.95
C ASP A 174 26.91 -1.77 9.48
N TYR A 175 25.90 -1.70 8.62
CA TYR A 175 26.10 -1.35 7.21
C TYR A 175 25.17 -0.23 6.76
N ALA A 176 25.56 0.45 5.70
CA ALA A 176 24.74 1.42 5.00
C ALA A 176 24.49 0.95 3.56
N TYR A 177 23.33 1.23 3.02
CA TYR A 177 23.00 0.98 1.63
C TYR A 177 22.50 2.25 0.95
N ILE A 178 22.68 2.31 -0.36
CA ILE A 178 22.11 3.35 -1.20
C ILE A 178 21.25 2.67 -2.27
N SER A 179 19.94 2.89 -2.19
CA SER A 179 19.03 2.49 -3.27
C SER A 179 18.99 3.62 -4.30
N SER A 180 19.51 3.34 -5.48
CA SER A 180 19.56 4.31 -6.59
C SER A 180 18.80 3.74 -7.77
N GLY A 181 17.67 4.38 -8.11
CA GLY A 181 16.78 3.96 -9.17
C GLY A 181 16.01 5.13 -9.74
N THR A 182 14.68 4.98 -9.87
CA THR A 182 13.79 6.04 -10.38
C THR A 182 13.68 7.23 -9.43
N TRP A 183 13.97 7.03 -8.16
CA TRP A 183 13.94 8.01 -7.06
C TRP A 183 15.32 8.15 -6.47
#